data_84c80800321e5cb962a0e332d9034326
#
_entry.id   84c80800321e5cb962a0e332d9034326
#
_cell.length_a   1.000
_cell.length_b   1.000
_cell.length_c   1.000
_cell.angle_alpha   90.00
_cell.angle_beta   90.00
_cell.angle_gamma   90.00
#
_symmetry.space_group_name_H-M   'P 1'
#
loop_
_entity.id
_entity.type
_entity.pdbx_description
1 polymer ?
#
loop_
_entity_poly.entity_id
_entity_poly.type
_entity_poly.pdbx_seq_one_letter_code
_entity_poly.pdbx_strand_id
1 'polypeptide(L)'
;VDGAEGGTGAAPLEFADTVGMPIEPALIFVHRTLKRFGLRDEIRVIASGKVLTAASLLKMLAMGADLCNSARGFMFALGCIQALRCNTNKCPTGVATQDRMLMKGLAVGDKSERVFQFHRNTLHAAMELMAAAGKHDISEVAMDMFLRGDEFVRLEDRYFPDSLGDVRSDEAHMG
;
A
#
# COMPACT_ATOMS: atom_id res chain seq x y z
N VAL A 1 -0.55 4.52 6.82
CA VAL A 1 -1.96 4.27 6.47
C VAL A 1 -2.09 2.80 6.08
N ASP A 2 -2.84 2.03 6.85
CA ASP A 2 -3.08 0.61 6.59
C ASP A 2 -4.55 0.40 6.22
N GLY A 3 -4.79 -0.14 5.04
CA GLY A 3 -6.15 -0.32 4.51
C GLY A 3 -6.87 -1.55 5.08
N ALA A 4 -8.20 -1.55 5.01
CA ALA A 4 -9.06 -2.65 5.43
C ALA A 4 -8.82 -3.98 4.67
N GLU A 5 -8.09 -3.94 3.56
CA GLU A 5 -7.76 -5.12 2.76
C GLU A 5 -6.88 -6.14 3.51
N GLY A 6 -6.45 -5.80 4.72
CA GLY A 6 -5.66 -6.64 5.58
C GLY A 6 -4.22 -6.87 5.12
N GLY A 7 -3.29 -6.83 6.06
CA GLY A 7 -1.86 -7.01 5.81
C GLY A 7 -1.34 -8.38 6.21
N THR A 8 -1.81 -8.94 7.31
CA THR A 8 -1.26 -10.17 7.90
C THR A 8 -2.28 -11.32 7.86
N GLY A 9 -1.82 -12.48 7.44
CA GLY A 9 -2.61 -13.71 7.53
C GLY A 9 -2.74 -14.25 8.96
N ALA A 10 -2.21 -13.56 9.96
CA ALA A 10 -2.29 -13.94 11.37
C ALA A 10 -3.54 -13.38 12.05
N ALA A 11 -4.16 -12.34 11.50
CA ALA A 11 -5.41 -11.81 12.03
C ALA A 11 -6.58 -12.76 11.75
N PRO A 12 -7.60 -12.82 12.62
CA PRO A 12 -8.88 -13.45 12.32
C PRO A 12 -9.47 -12.88 11.03
N LEU A 13 -10.15 -13.72 10.24
CA LEU A 13 -10.68 -13.33 8.92
C LEU A 13 -11.64 -12.14 9.01
N GLU A 14 -12.42 -12.05 10.08
CA GLU A 14 -13.38 -10.96 10.33
C GLU A 14 -12.67 -9.58 10.44
N PHE A 15 -11.41 -9.57 10.88
CA PHE A 15 -10.63 -8.34 11.01
C PHE A 15 -9.75 -8.07 9.79
N ALA A 16 -9.46 -9.08 8.98
CA ALA A 16 -8.49 -8.95 7.89
C ALA A 16 -9.02 -8.20 6.66
N ASP A 17 -10.31 -8.33 6.35
CA ASP A 17 -10.90 -7.75 5.14
C ASP A 17 -12.19 -6.95 5.42
N THR A 18 -12.58 -6.74 6.69
CA THR A 18 -13.90 -6.19 7.03
C THR A 18 -13.84 -4.92 7.87
N VAL A 19 -12.79 -4.74 8.68
CA VAL A 19 -12.67 -3.62 9.63
C VAL A 19 -11.72 -2.58 9.07
N GLY A 20 -12.18 -1.34 8.99
CA GLY A 20 -11.40 -0.20 8.52
C GLY A 20 -11.90 0.37 7.19
N MET A 21 -11.15 1.33 6.68
CA MET A 21 -11.40 1.95 5.38
C MET A 21 -10.50 1.31 4.31
N PRO A 22 -10.96 1.10 3.07
CA PRO A 22 -10.10 0.70 1.96
C PRO A 22 -8.92 1.66 1.79
N ILE A 23 -7.75 1.13 1.36
CA ILE A 23 -6.50 1.89 1.33
C ILE A 23 -6.58 3.15 0.45
N GLU A 24 -7.22 3.07 -0.70
CA GLU A 24 -7.27 4.19 -1.65
C GLU A 24 -7.96 5.42 -1.06
N PRO A 25 -9.23 5.35 -0.58
CA PRO A 25 -9.88 6.50 0.06
C PRO A 25 -9.19 6.92 1.36
N ALA A 26 -8.65 5.97 2.15
CA ALA A 26 -7.92 6.29 3.37
C ALA A 26 -6.65 7.10 3.08
N LEU A 27 -5.89 6.71 2.05
CA LEU A 27 -4.66 7.39 1.67
C LEU A 27 -4.93 8.80 1.13
N ILE A 28 -5.94 8.97 0.29
CA ILE A 28 -6.38 10.27 -0.23
C ILE A 28 -6.78 11.18 0.95
N PHE A 29 -7.59 10.66 1.87
CA PHE A 29 -8.03 11.39 3.06
C PHE A 29 -6.83 11.89 3.88
N VAL A 30 -5.89 11.01 4.23
CA VAL A 30 -4.71 11.36 5.03
C VAL A 30 -3.83 12.36 4.29
N HIS A 31 -3.51 12.09 3.02
CA HIS A 31 -2.65 12.95 2.22
C HIS A 31 -3.20 14.38 2.12
N ARG A 32 -4.48 14.53 1.81
CA ARG A 32 -5.12 15.83 1.67
C ARG A 32 -5.30 16.54 3.01
N THR A 33 -5.61 15.80 4.07
CA THR A 33 -5.67 16.36 5.42
C THR A 33 -4.32 16.94 5.82
N LEU A 34 -3.22 16.22 5.62
CA LEU A 34 -1.87 16.71 5.89
C LEU A 34 -1.54 17.97 5.06
N LYS A 35 -1.92 17.99 3.77
CA LYS A 35 -1.76 19.19 2.94
C LYS A 35 -2.52 20.39 3.49
N ARG A 36 -3.78 20.20 3.87
CA ARG A 36 -4.64 21.25 4.41
C ARG A 36 -4.06 21.90 5.66
N PHE A 37 -3.45 21.10 6.54
CA PHE A 37 -2.79 21.61 7.74
C PHE A 37 -1.34 22.04 7.53
N GLY A 38 -0.81 21.98 6.31
CA GLY A 38 0.57 22.34 5.99
C GLY A 38 1.62 21.41 6.58
N LEU A 39 1.23 20.17 6.94
CA LEU A 39 2.09 19.18 7.57
C LEU A 39 2.65 18.14 6.60
N ARG A 40 2.19 18.15 5.34
CA ARG A 40 2.52 17.08 4.38
C ARG A 40 4.02 16.95 4.11
N ASP A 41 4.75 18.03 4.09
CA ASP A 41 6.18 18.03 3.79
C ASP A 41 7.04 17.58 4.98
N GLU A 42 6.49 17.68 6.20
CA GLU A 42 7.15 17.24 7.43
C GLU A 42 6.89 15.76 7.74
N ILE A 43 5.81 15.18 7.21
CA ILE A 43 5.34 13.82 7.53
C ILE A 43 5.47 12.91 6.32
N ARG A 44 6.17 11.80 6.48
CA ARG A 44 6.24 10.72 5.48
C ARG A 44 5.06 9.77 5.64
N VAL A 45 4.36 9.52 4.53
CA VAL A 45 3.19 8.64 4.49
C VAL A 45 3.58 7.30 3.91
N ILE A 46 3.37 6.23 4.68
CA ILE A 46 3.59 4.84 4.24
C ILE A 46 2.23 4.20 3.97
N ALA A 47 2.00 3.73 2.76
CA ALA A 47 0.79 3.00 2.40
C ALA A 47 0.97 1.49 2.60
N SER A 48 -0.04 0.84 3.18
CA SER A 48 -0.11 -0.60 3.38
C SER A 48 -1.53 -1.10 3.09
N GLY A 49 -1.68 -2.04 2.16
CA GLY A 49 -2.97 -2.58 1.77
C GLY A 49 -2.91 -3.29 0.42
N LYS A 50 -2.62 -4.58 0.40
CA LYS A 50 -2.53 -5.44 -0.82
C LYS A 50 -1.69 -4.84 -1.97
N VAL A 51 -0.63 -4.13 -1.66
CA VAL A 51 0.34 -3.66 -2.67
C VAL A 51 1.13 -4.87 -3.16
N LEU A 52 0.78 -5.40 -4.33
CA LEU A 52 1.29 -6.68 -4.86
C LEU A 52 2.08 -6.53 -6.16
N THR A 53 1.78 -5.52 -6.94
CA THR A 53 2.33 -5.30 -8.28
C THR A 53 2.96 -3.93 -8.42
N ALA A 54 3.79 -3.75 -9.44
CA ALA A 54 4.35 -2.46 -9.81
C ALA A 54 3.26 -1.39 -10.04
N ALA A 55 2.16 -1.76 -10.70
CA ALA A 55 1.05 -0.84 -10.95
C ALA A 55 0.37 -0.40 -9.64
N SER A 56 0.12 -1.33 -8.70
CA SER A 56 -0.44 -0.98 -7.39
C SER A 56 0.54 -0.14 -6.56
N LEU A 57 1.85 -0.39 -6.64
CA LEU A 57 2.88 0.43 -6.01
C LEU A 57 2.82 1.87 -6.52
N LEU A 58 2.92 2.07 -7.84
CA LEU A 58 2.88 3.40 -8.44
C LEU A 58 1.56 4.12 -8.18
N LYS A 59 0.43 3.40 -8.16
CA LYS A 59 -0.86 3.98 -7.83
C LYS A 59 -0.90 4.54 -6.41
N MET A 60 -0.34 3.83 -5.41
CA MET A 60 -0.26 4.36 -4.05
C MET A 60 0.64 5.60 -3.96
N LEU A 61 1.77 5.61 -4.66
CA LEU A 61 2.64 6.78 -4.73
C LEU A 61 1.93 7.97 -5.37
N ALA A 62 1.22 7.75 -6.48
CA ALA A 62 0.40 8.76 -7.15
C ALA A 62 -0.69 9.36 -6.25
N MET A 63 -1.24 8.58 -5.33
CA MET A 63 -2.24 9.01 -4.34
C MET A 63 -1.64 9.75 -3.13
N GLY A 64 -0.32 9.88 -3.07
CA GLY A 64 0.37 10.65 -2.05
C GLY A 64 1.08 9.83 -0.96
N ALA A 65 1.33 8.55 -1.16
CA ALA A 65 2.30 7.82 -0.35
C ALA A 65 3.72 8.21 -0.72
N ASP A 66 4.62 8.23 0.26
CA ASP A 66 6.07 8.33 0.03
C ASP A 66 6.70 6.94 -0.09
N LEU A 67 6.13 5.97 0.61
CA LEU A 67 6.60 4.59 0.69
C LEU A 67 5.42 3.62 0.69
N CYS A 68 5.68 2.36 0.32
CA CYS A 68 4.68 1.30 0.36
C CYS A 68 5.20 0.06 1.08
N ASN A 69 4.36 -0.55 1.91
CA ASN A 69 4.58 -1.87 2.47
C ASN A 69 3.94 -2.93 1.57
N SER A 70 4.71 -3.91 1.13
CA SER A 70 4.24 -5.06 0.36
C SER A 70 4.41 -6.34 1.17
N ALA A 71 3.47 -6.64 2.07
CA ALA A 71 3.56 -7.85 2.89
C ALA A 71 3.20 -9.10 2.08
N ARG A 72 2.02 -9.14 1.47
CA ARG A 72 1.49 -10.34 0.79
C ARG A 72 2.29 -10.71 -0.47
N GLY A 73 2.80 -9.74 -1.21
CA GLY A 73 3.67 -9.98 -2.35
C GLY A 73 4.94 -10.75 -1.96
N PHE A 74 5.62 -10.30 -0.91
CA PHE A 74 6.79 -10.99 -0.38
C PHE A 74 6.45 -12.35 0.24
N MET A 75 5.27 -12.50 0.86
CA MET A 75 4.80 -13.80 1.34
C MET A 75 4.64 -14.80 0.19
N PHE A 76 4.13 -14.39 -0.97
CA PHE A 76 4.06 -15.24 -2.16
C PHE A 76 5.44 -15.60 -2.69
N ALA A 77 6.39 -14.67 -2.70
CA ALA A 77 7.77 -14.96 -3.05
C ALA A 77 8.39 -16.02 -2.12
N LEU A 78 8.07 -15.99 -0.82
CA LEU A 78 8.45 -17.02 0.14
C LEU A 78 7.77 -18.37 -0.08
N GLY A 79 6.70 -18.43 -0.88
CA GLY A 79 5.97 -19.66 -1.19
C GLY A 79 4.66 -19.82 -0.40
N CYS A 80 4.08 -18.74 0.07
CA CYS A 80 2.74 -18.76 0.66
C CYS A 80 1.70 -19.21 -0.37
N ILE A 81 0.88 -20.20 -0.02
CA ILE A 81 -0.20 -20.74 -0.86
C ILE A 81 -1.59 -20.29 -0.42
N GLN A 82 -1.66 -19.29 0.45
CA GLN A 82 -2.92 -18.79 1.01
C GLN A 82 -3.76 -19.86 1.72
N ALA A 83 -3.13 -20.75 2.46
CA ALA A 83 -3.82 -21.80 3.21
C ALA A 83 -4.69 -21.26 4.37
N LEU A 84 -4.61 -19.96 4.67
CA LEU A 84 -5.37 -19.25 5.72
C LEU A 84 -5.25 -19.88 7.11
N ARG A 85 -4.10 -20.49 7.41
CA ARG A 85 -3.79 -21.16 8.70
C ARG A 85 -2.66 -20.47 9.46
N CYS A 86 -2.39 -19.21 9.15
CA CYS A 86 -1.24 -18.48 9.72
C CYS A 86 -1.35 -18.28 11.23
N ASN A 87 -2.57 -18.12 11.76
CA ASN A 87 -2.86 -17.97 13.19
C ASN A 87 -2.90 -19.29 13.99
N THR A 88 -2.77 -20.44 13.31
CA THR A 88 -2.96 -21.77 13.93
C THR A 88 -1.66 -22.52 14.21
N ASN A 89 -0.51 -21.95 13.86
CA ASN A 89 0.80 -22.62 13.86
C ASN A 89 0.90 -23.85 12.92
N LYS A 90 -0.04 -24.01 11.98
CA LYS A 90 -0.14 -25.17 11.05
C LYS A 90 0.03 -24.73 9.59
N CYS A 91 0.89 -23.74 9.34
CA CYS A 91 1.19 -23.31 7.98
C CYS A 91 1.87 -24.45 7.20
N PRO A 92 1.27 -24.96 6.11
CA PRO A 92 1.79 -26.14 5.42
C PRO A 92 3.10 -25.88 4.65
N THR A 93 3.40 -24.62 4.37
CA THR A 93 4.62 -24.23 3.63
C THR A 93 5.77 -23.78 4.54
N GLY A 94 5.57 -23.84 5.86
CA GLY A 94 6.61 -23.47 6.84
C GLY A 94 6.82 -21.97 7.04
N VAL A 95 6.09 -21.11 6.33
CA VAL A 95 6.31 -19.65 6.33
C VAL A 95 5.80 -19.00 7.64
N ALA A 96 4.63 -19.43 8.13
CA ALA A 96 4.00 -18.85 9.33
C ALA A 96 3.74 -19.94 10.37
N THR A 97 4.80 -20.56 10.89
CA THR A 97 4.72 -21.62 11.88
C THR A 97 6.03 -21.70 12.67
N GLN A 98 5.94 -22.22 13.90
CA GLN A 98 7.09 -22.57 14.73
C GLN A 98 7.25 -24.10 14.86
N ASP A 99 6.42 -24.88 14.15
CA ASP A 99 6.59 -26.34 14.06
C ASP A 99 7.87 -26.65 13.30
N ARG A 100 8.81 -27.33 13.95
CA ARG A 100 10.14 -27.65 13.41
C ARG A 100 10.09 -28.51 12.12
N MET A 101 9.06 -29.32 11.96
CA MET A 101 8.91 -30.15 10.77
C MET A 101 8.39 -29.31 9.59
N LEU A 102 7.39 -28.47 9.85
CA LEU A 102 6.84 -27.59 8.83
C LEU A 102 7.84 -26.49 8.43
N MET A 103 8.61 -25.95 9.37
CA MET A 103 9.65 -24.93 9.10
C MET A 103 10.69 -25.39 8.07
N LYS A 104 10.91 -26.71 7.89
CA LYS A 104 11.81 -27.22 6.86
C LYS A 104 11.38 -26.85 5.44
N GLY A 105 10.10 -26.52 5.23
CA GLY A 105 9.59 -25.99 3.97
C GLY A 105 10.12 -24.59 3.62
N LEU A 106 10.63 -23.86 4.61
CA LEU A 106 11.26 -22.54 4.43
C LEU A 106 12.77 -22.70 4.24
N ALA A 107 13.20 -23.19 3.06
CA ALA A 107 14.61 -23.29 2.70
C ALA A 107 15.19 -21.89 2.47
N VAL A 108 15.91 -21.33 3.45
CA VAL A 108 16.34 -19.91 3.48
C VAL A 108 17.13 -19.52 2.22
N GLY A 109 18.06 -20.35 1.74
CA GLY A 109 18.87 -20.03 0.56
C GLY A 109 18.03 -19.85 -0.71
N ASP A 110 17.06 -20.76 -0.97
CA ASP A 110 16.14 -20.65 -2.10
C ASP A 110 15.17 -19.45 -1.92
N LYS A 111 14.65 -19.27 -0.72
CA LYS A 111 13.65 -18.23 -0.46
C LYS A 111 14.23 -16.83 -0.48
N SER A 112 15.46 -16.64 -0.03
CA SER A 112 16.15 -15.34 -0.12
C SER A 112 16.34 -14.89 -1.56
N GLU A 113 16.74 -15.80 -2.46
CA GLU A 113 16.88 -15.50 -3.89
C GLU A 113 15.52 -15.15 -4.51
N ARG A 114 14.46 -15.89 -4.20
CA ARG A 114 13.11 -15.58 -4.68
C ARG A 114 12.61 -14.22 -4.24
N VAL A 115 12.85 -13.85 -2.97
CA VAL A 115 12.51 -12.52 -2.43
C VAL A 115 13.29 -11.43 -3.15
N PHE A 116 14.59 -11.63 -3.36
CA PHE A 116 15.42 -10.69 -4.12
C PHE A 116 14.90 -10.50 -5.55
N GLN A 117 14.63 -11.59 -6.25
CA GLN A 117 14.11 -11.53 -7.62
C GLN A 117 12.74 -10.87 -7.70
N PHE A 118 11.84 -11.18 -6.76
CA PHE A 118 10.53 -10.54 -6.70
C PHE A 118 10.65 -9.02 -6.54
N HIS A 119 11.49 -8.56 -5.59
CA HIS A 119 11.72 -7.14 -5.37
C HIS A 119 12.31 -6.47 -6.61
N ARG A 120 13.39 -7.02 -7.15
CA ARG A 120 14.06 -6.50 -8.35
C ARG A 120 13.10 -6.40 -9.54
N ASN A 121 12.34 -7.45 -9.80
CA ASN A 121 11.41 -7.48 -10.93
C ASN A 121 10.24 -6.51 -10.73
N THR A 122 9.77 -6.32 -9.50
CA THR A 122 8.73 -5.33 -9.18
C THR A 122 9.23 -3.91 -9.45
N LEU A 123 10.46 -3.58 -9.05
CA LEU A 123 11.05 -2.27 -9.32
C LEU A 123 11.30 -2.06 -10.82
N HIS A 124 11.79 -3.09 -11.52
CA HIS A 124 11.99 -3.02 -12.98
C HIS A 124 10.67 -2.74 -13.70
N ALA A 125 9.60 -3.48 -13.37
CA ALA A 125 8.28 -3.27 -13.93
C ALA A 125 7.72 -1.88 -13.59
N ALA A 126 8.02 -1.33 -12.40
CA ALA A 126 7.63 0.04 -12.06
C ALA A 126 8.33 1.07 -12.95
N MET A 127 9.64 0.89 -13.19
CA MET A 127 10.38 1.77 -14.10
C MET A 127 9.87 1.69 -15.54
N GLU A 128 9.53 0.49 -16.03
CA GLU A 128 8.92 0.32 -17.37
C GLU A 128 7.58 1.04 -17.49
N LEU A 129 6.71 0.94 -16.46
CA LEU A 129 5.43 1.65 -16.43
C LEU A 129 5.61 3.17 -16.40
N MET A 130 6.56 3.68 -15.62
CA MET A 130 6.91 5.10 -15.59
C MET A 130 7.41 5.57 -16.94
N ALA A 131 8.34 4.84 -17.57
CA ALA A 131 8.89 5.17 -18.88
C ALA A 131 7.77 5.16 -19.96
N ALA A 132 6.87 4.19 -19.94
CA ALA A 132 5.72 4.15 -20.85
C ALA A 132 4.77 5.34 -20.67
N ALA A 133 4.68 5.91 -19.46
CA ALA A 133 3.93 7.11 -19.16
C ALA A 133 4.72 8.43 -19.39
N GLY A 134 5.96 8.34 -19.88
CA GLY A 134 6.83 9.49 -20.10
C GLY A 134 7.35 10.13 -18.80
N LYS A 135 7.41 9.36 -17.70
CA LYS A 135 7.93 9.83 -16.41
C LYS A 135 9.35 9.33 -16.22
N HIS A 136 10.25 10.22 -15.81
CA HIS A 136 11.68 9.94 -15.65
C HIS A 136 12.13 9.86 -14.19
N ASP A 137 11.32 10.38 -13.28
CA ASP A 137 11.59 10.39 -11.84
C ASP A 137 10.35 10.00 -11.05
N ILE A 138 10.57 9.41 -9.88
CA ILE A 138 9.48 8.98 -8.99
C ILE A 138 8.60 10.14 -8.51
N SER A 139 9.17 11.34 -8.42
CA SER A 139 8.44 12.56 -8.05
C SER A 139 7.43 13.02 -9.12
N GLU A 140 7.57 12.52 -10.35
CA GLU A 140 6.64 12.80 -11.45
C GLU A 140 5.44 11.83 -11.47
N VAL A 141 5.46 10.81 -10.61
CA VAL A 141 4.37 9.82 -10.52
C VAL A 141 3.13 10.50 -9.94
N ALA A 142 2.09 10.58 -10.75
CA ALA A 142 0.85 11.27 -10.41
C ALA A 142 -0.37 10.50 -10.95
N MET A 143 -1.55 10.91 -10.55
CA MET A 143 -2.79 10.24 -10.92
C MET A 143 -3.14 10.31 -12.41
N ASP A 144 -2.48 11.19 -13.18
CA ASP A 144 -2.60 11.26 -14.64
C ASP A 144 -2.12 9.98 -15.35
N MET A 145 -1.24 9.19 -14.70
CA MET A 145 -0.80 7.89 -15.20
C MET A 145 -1.89 6.81 -15.16
N PHE A 146 -2.95 7.03 -14.41
CA PHE A 146 -3.99 6.02 -14.17
C PHE A 146 -5.35 6.50 -14.69
N LEU A 147 -6.14 5.57 -15.21
CA LEU A 147 -7.53 5.87 -15.55
C LEU A 147 -8.29 6.23 -14.27
N ARG A 148 -8.86 7.41 -14.26
CA ARG A 148 -9.76 7.87 -13.19
C ARG A 148 -11.16 7.37 -13.54
N GLY A 149 -11.65 6.40 -12.78
CA GLY A 149 -13.06 6.07 -12.83
C GLY A 149 -13.91 7.14 -12.13
N ASP A 150 -15.18 7.26 -12.48
CA ASP A 150 -16.15 8.18 -11.85
C ASP A 150 -16.19 8.02 -10.32
N GLU A 151 -15.94 6.81 -9.83
CA GLU A 151 -15.89 6.52 -8.40
C GLU A 151 -14.72 7.24 -7.70
N PHE A 152 -13.56 7.33 -8.34
CA PHE A 152 -12.40 8.04 -7.80
C PHE A 152 -12.67 9.55 -7.71
N VAL A 153 -13.23 10.16 -8.76
CA VAL A 153 -13.63 11.57 -8.76
C VAL A 153 -14.63 11.84 -7.64
N ARG A 154 -15.65 10.97 -7.48
CA ARG A 154 -16.63 11.08 -6.39
C ARG A 154 -16.02 10.97 -4.99
N LEU A 155 -14.94 10.18 -4.83
CA LEU A 155 -14.21 10.09 -3.56
C LEU A 155 -13.44 11.38 -3.28
N GLU A 156 -12.76 11.93 -4.29
CA GLU A 156 -12.11 13.23 -4.16
C GLU A 156 -13.10 14.31 -3.77
N ASP A 157 -14.22 14.42 -4.48
CA ASP A 157 -15.27 15.42 -4.21
C ASP A 157 -15.94 15.22 -2.85
N ARG A 158 -16.13 13.98 -2.42
CA ARG A 158 -16.79 13.66 -1.13
C ARG A 158 -15.94 14.04 0.06
N TYR A 159 -14.64 13.75 0.02
CA TYR A 159 -13.75 13.98 1.16
C TYR A 159 -13.10 15.37 1.16
N PHE A 160 -13.05 16.03 0.01
CA PHE A 160 -12.43 17.33 -0.17
C PHE A 160 -13.14 18.16 -1.25
N PRO A 161 -14.39 18.60 -1.00
CA PRO A 161 -15.01 19.55 -1.90
C PRO A 161 -14.16 20.84 -1.91
N ASP A 162 -13.92 21.40 -3.10
CA ASP A 162 -13.16 22.65 -3.30
C ASP A 162 -13.74 23.83 -2.51
N SER A 163 -14.98 23.70 -2.02
CA SER A 163 -15.69 24.71 -1.20
C SER A 163 -15.27 24.79 0.27
N LEU A 164 -14.44 23.85 0.76
CA LEU A 164 -13.86 23.98 2.10
C LEU A 164 -12.63 24.88 2.03
N GLY A 165 -12.85 26.18 2.16
CA GLY A 165 -11.84 27.22 2.12
C GLY A 165 -10.62 26.94 2.99
N ASP A 166 -9.52 27.56 2.64
CA ASP A 166 -8.22 27.43 3.30
C ASP A 166 -8.34 27.79 4.80
N VAL A 167 -8.15 26.81 5.68
CA VAL A 167 -8.30 26.98 7.15
C VAL A 167 -7.35 28.04 7.72
N ARG A 168 -6.31 28.39 6.96
CA ARG A 168 -5.35 29.44 7.38
C ARG A 168 -5.88 30.86 7.32
N SER A 169 -7.01 31.10 6.64
CA SER A 169 -7.60 32.44 6.58
C SER A 169 -8.38 32.85 7.83
N ASP A 170 -8.79 31.87 8.65
CA ASP A 170 -9.64 32.15 9.81
C ASP A 170 -8.86 32.46 11.11
N GLU A 171 -7.57 32.08 11.19
CA GLU A 171 -6.72 32.40 12.36
C GLU A 171 -6.21 33.84 12.35
N ALA A 172 -6.28 34.53 11.22
CA ALA A 172 -5.83 35.92 11.12
C ALA A 172 -6.86 36.97 11.67
N HIS A 173 -8.05 36.51 12.09
CA HIS A 173 -9.13 37.39 12.57
C HIS A 173 -9.49 37.23 14.06
N MET A 174 -8.69 36.44 14.82
CA MET A 174 -8.83 36.30 16.27
C MET A 174 -7.57 36.81 17.02
N GLY A 175 -7.06 37.94 16.61
CA GLY A 175 -6.01 38.70 17.29
C GLY A 175 -6.50 40.06 17.73
#